data_e86894fbc2e58406cbe11ab5adf71fff
#
_entry.id   e86894fbc2e58406cbe11ab5adf71fff
#
_cell.length_a   1.000
_cell.length_b   1.000
_cell.length_c   1.000
_cell.angle_alpha   90.00
_cell.angle_beta   90.00
_cell.angle_gamma   90.00
#
_symmetry.space_group_name_H-M   'P 1'
#
loop_
_entity.id
_entity.type
_entity.pdbx_description
1 polymer ?
#
loop_
_entity_poly.entity_id
_entity_poly.type
_entity_poly.pdbx_seq_one_letter_code
_entity_poly.pdbx_strand_id
1 'polypeptide(L)'
;MTENYYYSKNPDVRHEEKTFDFRLLGFNMKFITDNGVFSKSTVDFGSRVLLEAVDGLELGKRVLDVGCGYGPIGLSLAKRHPEAEVEMVDVNELALSLAQRNAEENGIENVRIHESDMYGSVEGRDFTAIVTNPPVRAGKDVVHGILLSGIEHLAVGGTITAVLQKKQGAPSARKKMQEVYGNCEVIAKDKGYYILQSVRED
;
A
#
# COMPACT_ATOMS: atom_id res chain seq x y z
N MET A 1 -10.45 3.72 -25.19
CA MET A 1 -9.50 3.08 -24.23
C MET A 1 -9.32 4.07 -23.10
N THR A 2 -9.88 3.80 -21.93
CA THR A 2 -9.65 4.61 -20.73
C THR A 2 -8.24 4.29 -20.25
N GLU A 3 -7.28 5.17 -20.55
CA GLU A 3 -5.93 5.06 -20.03
C GLU A 3 -5.98 4.99 -18.49
N ASN A 4 -5.19 4.08 -17.94
CA ASN A 4 -5.14 3.86 -16.49
C ASN A 4 -4.23 4.90 -15.84
N TYR A 5 -4.71 6.14 -15.74
CA TYR A 5 -3.95 7.31 -15.27
C TYR A 5 -3.28 7.11 -13.90
N TYR A 6 -3.84 6.25 -13.05
CA TYR A 6 -3.32 6.06 -11.68
C TYR A 6 -2.07 5.17 -11.62
N TYR A 7 -1.85 4.33 -12.65
CA TYR A 7 -0.66 3.50 -12.79
C TYR A 7 0.16 3.93 -13.99
N SER A 8 0.46 5.22 -14.06
CA SER A 8 1.35 5.80 -15.06
C SER A 8 2.31 6.76 -14.38
N LYS A 9 3.54 6.84 -14.91
CA LYS A 9 4.60 7.67 -14.33
C LYS A 9 4.19 9.15 -14.27
N ASN A 10 3.62 9.66 -15.35
CA ASN A 10 3.17 11.04 -15.48
C ASN A 10 1.77 11.07 -16.08
N PRO A 11 0.71 11.07 -15.27
CA PRO A 11 -0.65 11.14 -15.77
C PRO A 11 -0.92 12.51 -16.42
N ASP A 12 -1.34 12.51 -17.69
CA ASP A 12 -1.78 13.72 -18.40
C ASP A 12 -3.22 14.05 -18.00
N VAL A 13 -3.38 14.75 -16.89
CA VAL A 13 -4.66 15.16 -16.34
C VAL A 13 -4.66 16.63 -15.97
N ARG A 14 -5.83 17.27 -16.05
CA ARG A 14 -5.99 18.61 -15.50
C ARG A 14 -5.84 18.55 -13.99
N HIS A 15 -4.83 19.23 -13.47
CA HIS A 15 -4.60 19.34 -12.04
C HIS A 15 -5.73 20.08 -11.32
N GLU A 16 -6.24 19.50 -10.26
CA GLU A 16 -7.20 20.09 -9.34
C GLU A 16 -6.94 19.50 -7.95
N GLU A 17 -6.07 20.16 -7.21
CA GLU A 17 -5.76 19.73 -5.85
C GLU A 17 -6.97 19.86 -4.94
N LYS A 18 -7.15 18.89 -4.06
CA LYS A 18 -8.13 18.88 -2.99
C LYS A 18 -7.46 18.53 -1.68
N THR A 19 -7.96 19.10 -0.61
CA THR A 19 -7.53 18.79 0.74
C THR A 19 -8.72 18.30 1.55
N PHE A 20 -8.51 17.26 2.32
CA PHE A 20 -9.51 16.73 3.24
C PHE A 20 -8.86 16.17 4.50
N ASP A 21 -9.61 16.17 5.59
CA ASP A 21 -9.23 15.52 6.84
C ASP A 21 -9.87 14.14 6.92
N PHE A 22 -9.13 13.16 7.43
CA PHE A 22 -9.64 11.81 7.64
C PHE A 22 -9.04 11.19 8.90
N ARG A 23 -9.87 10.50 9.69
CA ARG A 23 -9.40 9.82 10.89
C ARG A 23 -8.97 8.39 10.57
N LEU A 24 -7.69 8.10 10.74
CA LEU A 24 -7.09 6.78 10.52
C LEU A 24 -6.30 6.34 11.76
N LEU A 25 -6.49 5.12 12.21
CA LEU A 25 -5.80 4.53 13.37
C LEU A 25 -5.81 5.42 14.62
N GLY A 26 -6.91 6.17 14.81
CA GLY A 26 -7.07 7.10 15.93
C GLY A 26 -6.50 8.50 15.72
N PHE A 27 -5.75 8.75 14.64
CA PHE A 27 -5.16 10.06 14.31
C PHE A 27 -6.03 10.83 13.32
N ASN A 28 -6.15 12.13 13.51
CA ASN A 28 -6.70 13.03 12.50
C ASN A 28 -5.57 13.34 11.51
N MET A 29 -5.71 12.84 10.30
CA MET A 29 -4.75 13.01 9.21
C MET A 29 -5.29 14.00 8.20
N LYS A 30 -4.43 14.86 7.67
CA LYS A 30 -4.75 15.78 6.59
C LYS A 30 -4.11 15.30 5.30
N PHE A 31 -4.89 15.19 4.24
CA PHE A 31 -4.41 14.72 2.94
C PHE A 31 -4.64 15.75 1.85
N ILE A 32 -3.62 15.96 1.03
CA ILE A 32 -3.67 16.69 -0.23
C ILE A 32 -3.70 15.64 -1.33
N THR A 33 -4.62 15.79 -2.26
CA THR A 33 -4.80 14.89 -3.41
C THR A 33 -4.98 15.69 -4.69
N ASP A 34 -4.96 15.01 -5.84
CA ASP A 34 -5.19 15.62 -7.15
C ASP A 34 -5.96 14.65 -8.07
N ASN A 35 -6.40 15.14 -9.22
CA ASN A 35 -7.12 14.34 -10.22
C ASN A 35 -6.31 13.15 -10.76
N GLY A 36 -4.99 13.22 -10.75
CA GLY A 36 -4.09 12.15 -11.21
C GLY A 36 -3.84 11.02 -10.20
N VAL A 37 -4.51 11.02 -9.03
CA VAL A 37 -4.33 9.97 -8.01
C VAL A 37 -5.63 9.28 -7.66
N PHE A 38 -5.51 8.04 -7.19
CA PHE A 38 -6.66 7.23 -6.77
C PHE A 38 -7.31 7.80 -5.49
N SER A 39 -8.65 7.74 -5.43
CA SER A 39 -9.45 8.14 -4.26
C SER A 39 -9.23 9.59 -3.78
N LYS A 40 -9.37 10.52 -4.69
CA LYS A 40 -9.06 11.95 -4.52
C LYS A 40 -9.92 12.77 -3.55
N SER A 41 -10.98 12.22 -2.99
CA SER A 41 -11.91 12.96 -2.11
C SER A 41 -12.14 12.31 -0.75
N THR A 42 -11.58 11.14 -0.52
CA THR A 42 -11.66 10.37 0.72
C THR A 42 -10.61 9.27 0.71
N VAL A 43 -10.31 8.69 1.86
CA VAL A 43 -9.51 7.47 1.90
C VAL A 43 -10.36 6.29 1.42
N ASP A 44 -9.82 5.53 0.48
CA ASP A 44 -10.47 4.35 -0.09
C ASP A 44 -10.89 3.34 0.98
N PHE A 45 -12.06 2.72 0.78
CA PHE A 45 -12.61 1.79 1.76
C PHE A 45 -11.69 0.56 1.97
N GLY A 46 -11.09 0.04 0.90
CA GLY A 46 -10.14 -1.08 0.99
C GLY A 46 -8.92 -0.72 1.86
N SER A 47 -8.37 0.49 1.69
CA SER A 47 -7.26 0.98 2.51
C SER A 47 -7.63 1.09 3.99
N ARG A 48 -8.86 1.52 4.29
CA ARG A 48 -9.36 1.58 5.68
C ARG A 48 -9.48 0.19 6.30
N VAL A 49 -10.09 -0.76 5.59
CA VAL A 49 -10.22 -2.15 6.06
C VAL A 49 -8.85 -2.79 6.28
N LEU A 50 -7.89 -2.51 5.38
CA LEU A 50 -6.52 -2.98 5.52
C LEU A 50 -5.84 -2.42 6.77
N LEU A 51 -5.92 -1.10 6.98
CA LEU A 51 -5.33 -0.44 8.15
C LEU A 51 -5.94 -0.97 9.46
N GLU A 52 -7.25 -1.13 9.54
CA GLU A 52 -7.94 -1.71 10.71
C GLU A 52 -7.49 -3.15 10.97
N ALA A 53 -7.26 -3.94 9.92
CA ALA A 53 -6.81 -5.32 10.05
C ALA A 53 -5.37 -5.45 10.55
N VAL A 54 -4.50 -4.49 10.23
CA VAL A 54 -3.09 -4.51 10.64
C VAL A 54 -2.80 -3.72 11.93
N ASP A 55 -3.73 -2.92 12.44
CA ASP A 55 -3.53 -2.07 13.63
C ASP A 55 -3.15 -2.87 14.90
N GLY A 56 -3.57 -4.10 15.01
CA GLY A 56 -3.24 -4.97 16.15
C GLY A 56 -2.07 -5.93 15.91
N LEU A 57 -1.41 -5.83 14.76
CA LEU A 57 -0.34 -6.75 14.38
C LEU A 57 1.05 -6.15 14.67
N GLU A 58 2.00 -7.03 14.98
CA GLU A 58 3.42 -6.68 15.10
C GLU A 58 4.01 -6.51 13.69
N LEU A 59 4.13 -5.28 13.21
CA LEU A 59 4.69 -4.99 11.89
C LEU A 59 6.23 -4.95 11.89
N GLY A 60 6.85 -4.88 13.07
CA GLY A 60 8.29 -4.74 13.22
C GLY A 60 8.79 -3.35 12.86
N LYS A 61 10.08 -3.26 12.51
CA LYS A 61 10.77 -1.96 12.36
C LYS A 61 10.96 -1.48 10.93
N ARG A 62 10.83 -2.38 9.96
CA ARG A 62 10.98 -2.05 8.54
C ARG A 62 9.73 -2.43 7.77
N VAL A 63 8.96 -1.41 7.42
CA VAL A 63 7.66 -1.56 6.74
C VAL A 63 7.76 -1.01 5.32
N LEU A 64 7.17 -1.71 4.35
CA LEU A 64 7.11 -1.27 2.96
C LEU A 64 5.64 -1.15 2.51
N ASP A 65 5.28 0.01 1.97
CA ASP A 65 4.00 0.27 1.30
C ASP A 65 4.24 0.32 -0.22
N VAL A 66 3.78 -0.70 -0.95
CA VAL A 66 3.95 -0.81 -2.40
C VAL A 66 2.69 -0.33 -3.11
N GLY A 67 2.83 0.65 -3.99
CA GLY A 67 1.70 1.35 -4.60
C GLY A 67 1.06 2.34 -3.62
N CYS A 68 1.90 3.15 -2.97
CA CYS A 68 1.50 3.98 -1.84
C CYS A 68 0.52 5.12 -2.19
N GLY A 69 0.41 5.49 -3.47
CA GLY A 69 -0.39 6.62 -3.88
C GLY A 69 0.04 7.92 -3.18
N TYR A 70 -0.93 8.71 -2.74
CA TYR A 70 -0.67 9.94 -1.97
C TYR A 70 -0.38 9.68 -0.46
N GLY A 71 -0.24 8.42 -0.05
CA GLY A 71 0.31 7.99 1.21
C GLY A 71 -0.65 7.59 2.33
N PRO A 72 -1.93 7.27 2.11
CA PRO A 72 -2.86 7.03 3.22
C PRO A 72 -2.47 5.83 4.10
N ILE A 73 -1.94 4.74 3.52
CA ILE A 73 -1.52 3.55 4.26
C ILE A 73 -0.17 3.80 4.95
N GLY A 74 0.88 4.07 4.18
CA GLY A 74 2.24 4.21 4.71
C GLY A 74 2.36 5.32 5.75
N LEU A 75 1.75 6.49 5.53
CA LEU A 75 1.77 7.60 6.47
C LEU A 75 1.01 7.29 7.76
N SER A 76 -0.11 6.58 7.68
CA SER A 76 -0.86 6.16 8.87
C SER A 76 -0.08 5.16 9.71
N LEU A 77 0.59 4.20 9.05
CA LEU A 77 1.46 3.24 9.73
C LEU A 77 2.69 3.91 10.35
N ALA A 78 3.33 4.85 9.63
CA ALA A 78 4.46 5.61 10.16
C ALA A 78 4.08 6.44 11.39
N LYS A 79 2.90 7.05 11.39
CA LYS A 79 2.40 7.80 12.55
C LYS A 79 2.04 6.89 13.73
N ARG A 80 1.52 5.71 13.45
CA ARG A 80 1.15 4.71 14.46
C ARG A 80 2.37 4.03 15.08
N HIS A 81 3.44 3.86 14.32
CA HIS A 81 4.68 3.17 14.70
C HIS A 81 5.89 4.09 14.52
N PRO A 82 6.07 5.10 15.39
CA PRO A 82 7.13 6.10 15.24
C PRO A 82 8.55 5.51 15.35
N GLU A 83 8.68 4.30 15.88
CA GLU A 83 9.94 3.54 15.96
C GLU A 83 10.27 2.73 14.71
N ALA A 84 9.32 2.62 13.77
CA ALA A 84 9.52 1.93 12.50
C ALA A 84 9.98 2.89 11.41
N GLU A 85 10.77 2.39 10.47
CA GLU A 85 11.03 3.04 9.19
C GLU A 85 10.03 2.53 8.16
N VAL A 86 9.28 3.42 7.55
CA VAL A 86 8.29 3.08 6.53
C VAL A 86 8.77 3.55 5.17
N GLU A 87 9.13 2.60 4.31
CA GLU A 87 9.45 2.86 2.91
C GLU A 87 8.17 2.83 2.08
N MET A 88 7.99 3.83 1.23
CA MET A 88 6.76 4.03 0.46
C MET A 88 7.13 4.22 -1.00
N VAL A 89 6.60 3.38 -1.89
CA VAL A 89 6.93 3.42 -3.31
C VAL A 89 5.69 3.44 -4.19
N ASP A 90 5.80 4.16 -5.30
CA ASP A 90 4.79 4.20 -6.36
C ASP A 90 5.48 4.48 -7.71
N VAL A 91 4.82 4.15 -8.81
CA VAL A 91 5.27 4.49 -10.16
C VAL A 91 4.86 5.91 -10.57
N ASN A 92 3.85 6.47 -9.92
CA ASN A 92 3.24 7.77 -10.25
C ASN A 92 3.98 8.91 -9.51
N GLU A 93 4.74 9.73 -10.24
CA GLU A 93 5.50 10.85 -9.68
C GLU A 93 4.62 11.90 -8.99
N LEU A 94 3.40 12.16 -9.49
CA LEU A 94 2.44 13.06 -8.86
C LEU A 94 2.02 12.52 -7.50
N ALA A 95 1.70 11.22 -7.41
CA ALA A 95 1.33 10.58 -6.16
C ALA A 95 2.46 10.67 -5.12
N LEU A 96 3.71 10.42 -5.52
CA LEU A 96 4.89 10.54 -4.64
C LEU A 96 5.10 11.96 -4.13
N SER A 97 4.95 12.98 -5.01
CA SER A 97 5.01 14.39 -4.62
C SER A 97 3.94 14.73 -3.57
N LEU A 98 2.72 14.23 -3.76
CA LEU A 98 1.63 14.40 -2.79
C LEU A 98 1.90 13.65 -1.49
N ALA A 99 2.43 12.42 -1.55
CA ALA A 99 2.80 11.64 -0.37
C ALA A 99 3.85 12.37 0.47
N GLN A 100 4.87 12.96 -0.16
CA GLN A 100 5.89 13.75 0.53
C GLN A 100 5.28 14.97 1.23
N ARG A 101 4.43 15.74 0.56
CA ARG A 101 3.72 16.89 1.14
C ARG A 101 2.80 16.46 2.28
N ASN A 102 2.12 15.32 2.13
CA ASN A 102 1.26 14.77 3.19
C ASN A 102 2.04 14.29 4.40
N ALA A 103 3.26 13.79 4.23
CA ALA A 103 4.16 13.49 5.34
C ALA A 103 4.50 14.76 6.13
N GLU A 104 4.87 15.84 5.44
CA GLU A 104 5.19 17.16 6.03
C GLU A 104 3.98 17.74 6.76
N GLU A 105 2.80 17.77 6.13
CA GLU A 105 1.53 18.28 6.72
C GLU A 105 1.13 17.55 8.01
N ASN A 106 1.48 16.27 8.12
CA ASN A 106 1.16 15.45 9.30
C ASN A 106 2.31 15.31 10.30
N GLY A 107 3.46 15.96 10.05
CA GLY A 107 4.65 15.89 10.92
C GLY A 107 5.21 14.48 11.02
N ILE A 108 5.28 13.76 9.91
CA ILE A 108 5.77 12.39 9.81
C ILE A 108 7.16 12.41 9.17
N GLU A 109 8.18 11.95 9.90
CA GLU A 109 9.58 12.01 9.48
C GLU A 109 10.21 10.63 9.26
N ASN A 110 9.59 9.57 9.77
CA ASN A 110 10.09 8.19 9.68
C ASN A 110 9.66 7.48 8.39
N VAL A 111 9.67 8.20 7.28
CA VAL A 111 9.30 7.68 5.96
C VAL A 111 10.39 7.92 4.93
N ARG A 112 10.54 6.98 3.99
CA ARG A 112 11.35 7.09 2.80
C ARG A 112 10.45 6.91 1.57
N ILE A 113 10.24 7.96 0.79
CA ILE A 113 9.30 7.99 -0.33
C ILE A 113 10.08 8.11 -1.63
N HIS A 114 9.90 7.17 -2.57
CA HIS A 114 10.59 7.20 -3.85
C HIS A 114 9.87 6.42 -4.95
N GLU A 115 10.28 6.67 -6.20
CA GLU A 115 9.76 5.98 -7.38
C GLU A 115 10.24 4.52 -7.41
N SER A 116 9.29 3.62 -7.71
CA SER A 116 9.60 2.23 -8.04
C SER A 116 8.45 1.62 -8.84
N ASP A 117 8.77 0.92 -9.92
CA ASP A 117 7.83 0.00 -10.55
C ASP A 117 7.86 -1.31 -9.75
N MET A 118 6.78 -1.53 -8.99
CA MET A 118 6.72 -2.57 -7.96
C MET A 118 7.96 -2.53 -7.04
N TYR A 119 8.86 -3.49 -7.14
CA TYR A 119 10.08 -3.57 -6.32
C TYR A 119 11.35 -3.17 -7.06
N GLY A 120 11.26 -2.69 -8.30
CA GLY A 120 12.41 -2.46 -9.16
C GLY A 120 13.48 -1.51 -8.61
N SER A 121 13.11 -0.57 -7.75
CA SER A 121 14.02 0.35 -7.05
C SER A 121 14.07 0.13 -5.54
N VAL A 122 13.49 -0.96 -5.03
CA VAL A 122 13.53 -1.34 -3.62
C VAL A 122 14.78 -2.19 -3.37
N GLU A 123 15.74 -1.64 -2.63
CA GLU A 123 17.03 -2.31 -2.38
C GLU A 123 16.98 -3.29 -1.19
N GLY A 124 16.08 -3.05 -0.23
CA GLY A 124 15.98 -3.85 1.00
C GLY A 124 15.45 -5.27 0.78
N ARG A 125 15.97 -6.22 1.57
CA ARG A 125 15.51 -7.61 1.63
C ARG A 125 15.25 -8.07 3.07
N ASP A 126 14.99 -7.12 3.94
CA ASP A 126 14.85 -7.31 5.38
C ASP A 126 13.59 -6.60 5.93
N PHE A 127 12.60 -6.39 5.05
CA PHE A 127 11.33 -5.83 5.50
C PHE A 127 10.62 -6.81 6.43
N THR A 128 10.18 -6.29 7.57
CA THR A 128 9.42 -7.05 8.55
C THR A 128 7.94 -7.13 8.19
N ALA A 129 7.45 -6.14 7.43
CA ALA A 129 6.10 -6.16 6.88
C ALA A 129 6.04 -5.44 5.52
N ILE A 130 5.31 -6.02 4.58
CA ILE A 130 4.86 -5.37 3.35
C ILE A 130 3.35 -5.21 3.47
N VAL A 131 2.84 -3.99 3.27
CA VAL A 131 1.41 -3.69 3.32
C VAL A 131 1.02 -3.02 2.02
N THR A 132 -0.02 -3.50 1.33
CA THR A 132 -0.38 -2.96 0.01
C THR A 132 -1.88 -3.01 -0.28
N ASN A 133 -2.37 -1.95 -0.91
CA ASN A 133 -3.63 -1.95 -1.64
C ASN A 133 -3.29 -1.92 -3.14
N PRO A 134 -3.09 -3.07 -3.78
CA PRO A 134 -2.49 -3.13 -5.10
C PRO A 134 -3.43 -2.53 -6.17
N PRO A 135 -2.88 -1.93 -7.26
CA PRO A 135 -3.66 -1.27 -8.30
C PRO A 135 -4.37 -2.27 -9.21
N VAL A 136 -5.53 -2.78 -8.80
CA VAL A 136 -6.29 -3.81 -9.55
C VAL A 136 -6.62 -3.41 -10.98
N ARG A 137 -6.72 -2.09 -11.26
CA ARG A 137 -6.96 -1.56 -12.61
C ARG A 137 -5.74 -1.64 -13.52
N ALA A 138 -4.54 -1.77 -12.96
CA ALA A 138 -3.30 -1.97 -13.73
C ALA A 138 -3.21 -3.36 -14.36
N GLY A 139 -4.08 -4.27 -13.92
CA GLY A 139 -4.16 -5.62 -14.45
C GLY A 139 -3.63 -6.67 -13.48
N LYS A 140 -3.95 -7.91 -13.80
CA LYS A 140 -3.67 -9.06 -12.94
C LYS A 140 -2.16 -9.31 -12.76
N ASP A 141 -1.37 -9.05 -13.81
CA ASP A 141 0.08 -9.30 -13.78
C ASP A 141 0.78 -8.35 -12.82
N VAL A 142 0.38 -7.08 -12.77
CA VAL A 142 0.89 -6.10 -11.81
C VAL A 142 0.51 -6.48 -10.38
N VAL A 143 -0.76 -6.82 -10.14
CA VAL A 143 -1.23 -7.26 -8.82
C VAL A 143 -0.45 -8.49 -8.35
N HIS A 144 -0.32 -9.50 -9.20
CA HIS A 144 0.44 -10.71 -8.86
C HIS A 144 1.93 -10.42 -8.69
N GLY A 145 2.52 -9.56 -9.53
CA GLY A 145 3.91 -9.11 -9.36
C GLY A 145 4.16 -8.53 -7.97
N ILE A 146 3.30 -7.61 -7.52
CA ILE A 146 3.39 -7.03 -6.17
C ILE A 146 3.26 -8.11 -5.09
N LEU A 147 2.25 -8.98 -5.18
CA LEU A 147 1.96 -9.95 -4.13
C LEU A 147 3.00 -11.07 -4.05
N LEU A 148 3.52 -11.54 -5.18
CA LEU A 148 4.38 -12.75 -5.21
C LEU A 148 5.84 -12.41 -5.08
N SER A 149 6.32 -11.31 -5.69
CA SER A 149 7.73 -10.91 -5.58
C SER A 149 8.08 -10.33 -4.22
N GLY A 150 7.11 -9.98 -3.39
CA GLY A 150 7.32 -9.48 -2.03
C GLY A 150 8.14 -10.44 -1.16
N ILE A 151 8.06 -11.75 -1.41
CA ILE A 151 8.82 -12.75 -0.66
C ILE A 151 10.34 -12.51 -0.72
N GLU A 152 10.85 -11.99 -1.83
CA GLU A 152 12.29 -11.71 -2.00
C GLU A 152 12.78 -10.52 -1.17
N HIS A 153 11.85 -9.67 -0.73
CA HIS A 153 12.13 -8.45 0.04
C HIS A 153 11.84 -8.59 1.54
N LEU A 154 11.10 -9.62 1.93
CA LEU A 154 10.80 -9.89 3.35
C LEU A 154 11.98 -10.52 4.08
N ALA A 155 12.17 -10.16 5.33
CA ALA A 155 12.94 -10.95 6.28
C ALA A 155 12.23 -12.30 6.55
N VAL A 156 12.97 -13.30 7.01
CA VAL A 156 12.36 -14.53 7.54
C VAL A 156 11.45 -14.18 8.73
N GLY A 157 10.24 -14.68 8.74
CA GLY A 157 9.18 -14.29 9.68
C GLY A 157 8.43 -13.01 9.30
N GLY A 158 8.89 -12.28 8.28
CA GLY A 158 8.20 -11.10 7.77
C GLY A 158 6.91 -11.44 7.03
N THR A 159 5.99 -10.48 6.98
CA THR A 159 4.65 -10.68 6.42
C THR A 159 4.37 -9.79 5.23
N ILE A 160 3.57 -10.29 4.28
CA ILE A 160 2.90 -9.44 3.30
C ILE A 160 1.41 -9.47 3.56
N THR A 161 0.80 -8.29 3.66
CA THR A 161 -0.63 -8.11 3.91
C THR A 161 -1.23 -7.23 2.83
N ALA A 162 -2.25 -7.73 2.14
CA ALA A 162 -2.88 -7.03 1.03
C ALA A 162 -4.40 -7.04 1.11
N VAL A 163 -5.03 -5.96 0.64
CA VAL A 163 -6.47 -5.89 0.47
C VAL A 163 -6.86 -6.12 -0.99
N LEU A 164 -7.83 -6.99 -1.20
CA LEU A 164 -8.43 -7.26 -2.51
C LEU A 164 -9.93 -7.51 -2.38
N GLN A 165 -10.71 -7.01 -3.34
CA GLN A 165 -12.10 -7.39 -3.43
C GLN A 165 -12.25 -8.83 -3.93
N LYS A 166 -13.22 -9.56 -3.37
CA LYS A 166 -13.58 -10.92 -3.82
C LYS A 166 -13.82 -10.96 -5.33
N LYS A 167 -14.55 -9.96 -5.85
CA LYS A 167 -14.90 -9.84 -7.28
C LYS A 167 -13.73 -9.42 -8.17
N GLN A 168 -12.67 -8.89 -7.60
CA GLN A 168 -11.48 -8.38 -8.30
C GLN A 168 -10.26 -9.27 -8.13
N GLY A 169 -10.45 -10.54 -7.81
CA GLY A 169 -9.42 -11.55 -7.86
C GLY A 169 -8.84 -12.02 -6.52
N ALA A 170 -9.43 -11.66 -5.36
CA ALA A 170 -8.94 -12.13 -4.06
C ALA A 170 -8.79 -13.66 -3.97
N PRO A 171 -9.73 -14.52 -4.46
CA PRO A 171 -9.55 -15.96 -4.42
C PRO A 171 -8.35 -16.44 -5.25
N SER A 172 -8.14 -15.87 -6.43
CA SER A 172 -7.01 -16.22 -7.31
C SER A 172 -5.68 -15.77 -6.70
N ALA A 173 -5.62 -14.55 -6.14
CA ALA A 173 -4.45 -14.03 -5.46
C ALA A 173 -4.08 -14.89 -4.25
N ARG A 174 -5.05 -15.26 -3.43
CA ARG A 174 -4.84 -16.15 -2.29
C ARG A 174 -4.19 -17.47 -2.70
N LYS A 175 -4.72 -18.11 -3.77
CA LYS A 175 -4.16 -19.35 -4.28
C LYS A 175 -2.71 -19.19 -4.69
N LYS A 176 -2.38 -18.10 -5.41
CA LYS A 176 -1.02 -17.81 -5.86
C LYS A 176 -0.06 -17.50 -4.69
N MET A 177 -0.52 -16.74 -3.73
CA MET A 177 0.26 -16.49 -2.51
C MET A 177 0.53 -17.80 -1.75
N GLN A 178 -0.48 -18.68 -1.62
CA GLN A 178 -0.31 -20.01 -1.04
C GLN A 178 0.73 -20.85 -1.79
N GLU A 179 0.77 -20.77 -3.12
CA GLU A 179 1.75 -21.51 -3.95
C GLU A 179 3.18 -21.01 -3.73
N VAL A 180 3.37 -19.67 -3.55
CA VAL A 180 4.70 -19.04 -3.46
C VAL A 180 5.23 -19.01 -2.02
N TYR A 181 4.39 -18.67 -1.05
CA TYR A 181 4.79 -18.53 0.36
C TYR A 181 4.63 -19.82 1.17
N GLY A 182 3.95 -20.84 0.63
CA GLY A 182 3.54 -22.02 1.39
C GLY A 182 2.34 -21.79 2.31
N ASN A 183 1.95 -20.54 2.52
CA ASN A 183 0.84 -20.15 3.37
C ASN A 183 0.10 -18.92 2.81
N CYS A 184 -1.19 -18.80 3.07
CA CYS A 184 -1.96 -17.57 2.89
C CYS A 184 -3.27 -17.62 3.64
N GLU A 185 -3.44 -16.74 4.60
CA GLU A 185 -4.66 -16.63 5.40
C GLU A 185 -5.50 -15.42 4.97
N VAL A 186 -6.80 -15.51 5.21
CA VAL A 186 -7.72 -14.37 5.14
C VAL A 186 -7.93 -13.89 6.57
N ILE A 187 -7.18 -12.87 6.98
CA ILE A 187 -7.18 -12.39 8.38
C ILE A 187 -8.38 -11.49 8.72
N ALA A 188 -8.99 -10.88 7.73
CA ALA A 188 -10.20 -10.08 7.88
C ALA A 188 -11.03 -10.04 6.59
N LYS A 189 -12.32 -9.72 6.74
CA LYS A 189 -13.26 -9.48 5.64
C LYS A 189 -14.25 -8.39 6.02
N ASP A 190 -14.48 -7.44 5.12
CA ASP A 190 -15.56 -6.47 5.26
C ASP A 190 -16.10 -6.06 3.89
N LYS A 191 -17.43 -6.10 3.73
CA LYS A 191 -18.17 -5.68 2.51
C LYS A 191 -17.57 -6.18 1.20
N GLY A 192 -17.11 -7.42 1.20
CA GLY A 192 -16.52 -8.06 0.01
C GLY A 192 -15.03 -7.77 -0.20
N TYR A 193 -14.39 -6.99 0.68
CA TYR A 193 -12.94 -6.87 0.75
C TYR A 193 -12.35 -7.96 1.63
N TYR A 194 -11.29 -8.59 1.15
CA TYR A 194 -10.54 -9.63 1.84
C TYR A 194 -9.16 -9.11 2.15
N ILE A 195 -8.71 -9.29 3.40
CA ILE A 195 -7.34 -9.03 3.79
C ILE A 195 -6.58 -10.35 3.78
N LEU A 196 -5.68 -10.46 2.81
CA LEU A 196 -4.84 -11.64 2.61
C LEU A 196 -3.49 -11.40 3.28
N GLN A 197 -3.01 -12.40 4.00
CA GLN A 197 -1.68 -12.34 4.62
C GLN A 197 -0.91 -13.64 4.37
N SER A 198 0.36 -13.49 4.00
CA SER A 198 1.34 -14.59 3.95
C SER A 198 2.55 -14.22 4.79
N VAL A 199 3.23 -15.23 5.31
CA VAL A 199 4.47 -15.12 6.08
C VAL A 199 5.60 -15.75 5.28
N ARG A 200 6.77 -15.09 5.24
CA ARG A 200 7.99 -15.73 4.75
C ARG A 200 8.56 -16.62 5.85
N GLU A 201 8.53 -17.94 5.68
CA GLU A 201 9.00 -18.91 6.68
C GLU A 201 10.49 -19.26 6.52
N ASP A 202 11.03 -19.18 5.28
CA ASP A 202 12.43 -19.50 4.92
C ASP A 202 13.06 -18.44 3.99
#